data_747e49294008c2335fc8ea70d4feaa9d
#
_entry.id   747e49294008c2335fc8ea70d4feaa9d
#
_cell.length_a   1.000
_cell.length_b   1.000
_cell.length_c   1.000
_cell.angle_alpha   90.00
_cell.angle_beta   90.00
_cell.angle_gamma   90.00
#
_symmetry.space_group_name_H-M   'P 1'
#
loop_
_entity.id
_entity.type
_entity.pdbx_description
1 polymer ?
#
loop_
_entity_poly.entity_id
_entity_poly.type
_entity_poly.pdbx_seq_one_letter_code
_entity_poly.pdbx_strand_id
1 'polypeptide(L)'
;MAKWLRRDIIINELWHGNIIPQEDSRNNSKEMKQLLGYMARHHEDLAKTFTDEQKEIFEKFHDCWDEYVSLAEEAIFKYAFKLGMQIAIETLTE
;
A
#
# COMPACT_ATOMS: atom_id res chain seq x y z
N MET A 1 21.77 -16.14 17.26
CA MET A 1 21.11 -16.40 15.99
C MET A 1 19.95 -17.38 16.12
N ALA A 2 20.20 -18.54 16.65
CA ALA A 2 19.15 -19.54 16.80
C ALA A 2 17.99 -19.09 17.69
N LYS A 3 18.21 -18.14 18.57
CA LYS A 3 17.22 -17.69 19.53
C LYS A 3 15.99 -17.07 18.88
N TRP A 4 16.16 -16.20 17.88
CA TRP A 4 15.02 -15.58 17.21
C TRP A 4 14.37 -16.53 16.20
N LEU A 5 15.12 -17.48 15.66
CA LEU A 5 14.58 -18.50 14.77
C LEU A 5 13.63 -19.45 15.49
N ARG A 6 13.85 -19.66 16.79
CA ARG A 6 13.01 -20.56 17.59
C ARG A 6 11.64 -19.98 17.96
N ARG A 7 11.53 -18.66 17.91
CA ARG A 7 10.30 -18.02 18.36
C ARG A 7 9.17 -18.12 17.36
N ASP A 8 9.49 -18.22 16.09
CA ASP A 8 8.50 -18.34 15.00
C ASP A 8 7.38 -17.31 15.08
N ILE A 9 7.65 -16.16 15.69
CA ILE A 9 6.60 -15.16 15.96
C ILE A 9 6.02 -14.64 14.66
N ILE A 10 6.86 -14.19 13.76
CA ILE A 10 6.44 -13.60 12.48
C ILE A 10 5.82 -14.66 11.59
N ILE A 11 6.42 -15.84 11.56
CA ILE A 11 5.91 -16.95 10.75
C ILE A 11 4.53 -17.38 11.23
N ASN A 12 4.32 -17.51 12.53
CA ASN A 12 3.03 -17.82 13.11
C ASN A 12 1.99 -16.78 12.79
N GLU A 13 2.34 -15.51 12.94
CA GLU A 13 1.43 -14.41 12.62
C GLU A 13 1.05 -14.40 11.15
N LEU A 14 2.03 -14.66 10.28
CA LEU A 14 1.80 -14.73 8.85
C LEU A 14 0.88 -15.92 8.50
N TRP A 15 1.14 -17.08 9.09
CA TRP A 15 0.35 -18.29 8.85
C TRP A 15 -1.10 -18.10 9.29
N HIS A 16 -1.33 -17.46 10.42
CA HIS A 16 -2.66 -17.23 10.95
C HIS A 16 -3.38 -16.03 10.33
N GLY A 17 -2.77 -15.38 9.35
CA GLY A 17 -3.38 -14.26 8.65
C GLY A 17 -3.39 -12.96 9.46
N ASN A 18 -2.56 -12.87 10.49
CA ASN A 18 -2.49 -11.68 11.34
C ASN A 18 -1.54 -10.61 10.80
N ILE A 19 -0.75 -10.94 9.79
CA ILE A 19 0.09 -9.98 9.08
C ILE A 19 -0.46 -9.84 7.68
N ILE A 20 -1.03 -8.68 7.40
CA ILE A 20 -1.58 -8.37 6.09
C ILE A 20 -0.88 -7.11 5.61
N PRO A 21 0.18 -7.26 4.78
CA PRO A 21 1.01 -6.10 4.39
C PRO A 21 0.23 -4.94 3.79
N GLN A 22 -0.81 -5.22 3.04
CA GLN A 22 -1.65 -4.17 2.45
C GLN A 22 -2.36 -3.33 3.51
N GLU A 23 -2.82 -3.95 4.58
CA GLU A 23 -3.53 -3.26 5.65
C GLU A 23 -2.57 -2.69 6.68
N ASP A 24 -1.59 -3.50 7.08
CA ASP A 24 -0.66 -3.14 8.14
C ASP A 24 0.29 -2.00 7.74
N SER A 25 0.60 -1.91 6.45
CA SER A 25 1.46 -0.85 5.93
C SER A 25 0.73 0.47 5.73
N ARG A 26 -0.60 0.50 5.83
CA ARG A 26 -1.35 1.74 5.70
C ARG A 26 -1.02 2.64 6.87
N ASN A 27 -0.39 3.73 6.54
CA ASN A 27 -0.02 4.70 7.55
C ASN A 27 -1.23 5.57 7.89
N ASN A 28 -1.64 5.54 9.16
CA ASN A 28 -2.73 6.34 9.68
C ASN A 28 -2.23 7.63 10.33
N SER A 29 -1.14 8.18 9.82
CA SER A 29 -0.63 9.45 10.32
C SER A 29 -1.65 10.57 10.15
N LYS A 30 -1.54 11.57 10.99
CA LYS A 30 -2.40 12.75 10.93
C LYS A 30 -2.30 13.43 9.56
N GLU A 31 -1.09 13.49 9.01
CA GLU A 31 -0.83 14.09 7.69
C GLU A 31 -1.57 13.36 6.57
N MET A 32 -1.51 12.03 6.58
CA MET A 32 -2.21 11.23 5.56
C MET A 32 -3.71 11.37 5.67
N LYS A 33 -4.24 11.39 6.88
CA LYS A 33 -5.68 11.60 7.10
C LYS A 33 -6.13 12.96 6.61
N GLN A 34 -5.32 14.00 6.84
CA GLN A 34 -5.61 15.33 6.35
C GLN A 34 -5.61 15.39 4.82
N LEU A 35 -4.61 14.76 4.18
CA LEU A 35 -4.55 14.69 2.72
C LEU A 35 -5.75 13.96 2.13
N LEU A 36 -6.16 12.84 2.73
CA LEU A 36 -7.35 12.14 2.29
C LEU A 36 -8.60 13.01 2.40
N GLY A 37 -8.71 13.79 3.46
CA GLY A 37 -9.81 14.72 3.64
C GLY A 37 -9.82 15.83 2.58
N TYR A 38 -8.68 16.39 2.25
CA TYR A 38 -8.55 17.38 1.18
C TYR A 38 -8.89 16.79 -0.18
N MET A 39 -8.39 15.59 -0.45
CA MET A 39 -8.68 14.89 -1.71
C MET A 39 -10.18 14.65 -1.87
N ALA A 40 -10.84 14.21 -0.82
CA ALA A 40 -12.28 13.98 -0.85
C ALA A 40 -13.06 15.26 -1.13
N ARG A 41 -12.68 16.37 -0.50
CA ARG A 41 -13.34 17.67 -0.72
C ARG A 41 -13.10 18.19 -2.14
N HIS A 42 -11.87 18.11 -2.62
CA HIS A 42 -11.54 18.55 -3.97
C HIS A 42 -12.25 17.69 -5.03
N HIS A 43 -12.34 16.39 -4.78
CA HIS A 43 -13.09 15.50 -5.66
C HIS A 43 -14.56 15.88 -5.70
N GLU A 44 -15.17 16.14 -4.57
CA GLU A 44 -16.57 16.56 -4.48
C GLU A 44 -16.80 17.90 -5.20
N ASP A 45 -15.94 18.87 -4.95
CA ASP A 45 -16.03 20.17 -5.61
C ASP A 45 -15.87 20.08 -7.11
N LEU A 46 -14.93 19.26 -7.57
CA LEU A 46 -14.71 19.05 -8.99
C LEU A 46 -15.91 18.34 -9.65
N ALA A 47 -16.45 17.35 -8.98
CA ALA A 47 -17.61 16.61 -9.49
C ALA A 47 -18.83 17.49 -9.72
N LYS A 48 -19.00 18.53 -8.91
CA LYS A 48 -20.10 19.49 -9.06
C LYS A 48 -20.00 20.33 -10.33
N THR A 49 -18.81 20.46 -10.89
CA THR A 49 -18.57 21.27 -12.10
C THR A 49 -18.70 20.48 -13.38
N PHE A 50 -18.81 19.16 -13.29
CA PHE A 50 -18.83 18.27 -14.45
C PHE A 50 -20.21 18.21 -15.10
N THR A 51 -20.21 18.13 -16.43
CA THR A 51 -21.35 17.61 -17.18
C THR A 51 -21.44 16.10 -16.98
N ASP A 52 -22.56 15.49 -17.34
CA ASP A 52 -22.73 14.03 -17.25
C ASP A 52 -21.67 13.29 -18.04
N GLU A 53 -21.34 13.79 -19.24
CA GLU A 53 -20.30 13.19 -20.07
C GLU A 53 -18.91 13.28 -19.42
N GLN A 54 -18.57 14.44 -18.88
CA GLN A 54 -17.30 14.65 -18.19
C GLN A 54 -17.19 13.77 -16.95
N LYS A 55 -18.28 13.62 -16.23
CA LYS A 55 -18.33 12.77 -15.03
C LYS A 55 -18.05 11.32 -15.40
N GLU A 56 -18.63 10.83 -16.49
CA GLU A 56 -18.38 9.46 -16.95
C GLU A 56 -16.91 9.23 -17.30
N ILE A 57 -16.30 10.17 -18.02
CA ILE A 57 -14.88 10.10 -18.39
C ILE A 57 -14.01 10.14 -17.14
N PHE A 58 -14.34 10.99 -16.19
CA PHE A 58 -13.58 11.11 -14.94
C PHE A 58 -13.67 9.85 -14.12
N GLU A 59 -14.82 9.21 -14.04
CA GLU A 59 -15.00 7.94 -13.34
C GLU A 59 -14.14 6.84 -13.95
N LYS A 60 -14.07 6.77 -15.26
CA LYS A 60 -13.20 5.82 -15.97
C LYS A 60 -11.73 6.09 -15.66
N PHE A 61 -11.33 7.34 -15.66
CA PHE A 61 -9.96 7.73 -15.29
C PHE A 61 -9.65 7.31 -13.85
N HIS A 62 -10.57 7.56 -12.94
CA HIS A 62 -10.40 7.24 -11.53
C HIS A 62 -10.24 5.72 -11.33
N ASP A 63 -11.04 4.92 -12.02
CA ASP A 63 -10.93 3.46 -11.95
C ASP A 63 -9.57 2.97 -12.44
N CYS A 64 -9.10 3.53 -13.56
CA CYS A 64 -7.75 3.19 -14.07
C CYS A 64 -6.66 3.64 -13.11
N TRP A 65 -6.83 4.78 -12.48
CA TRP A 65 -5.87 5.28 -11.50
C TRP A 65 -5.79 4.37 -10.28
N ASP A 66 -6.93 3.94 -9.76
CA ASP A 66 -6.98 3.02 -8.62
C ASP A 66 -6.31 1.70 -8.95
N GLU A 67 -6.55 1.18 -10.14
CA GLU A 67 -5.91 -0.05 -10.60
C GLU A 67 -4.39 0.12 -10.73
N TYR A 68 -3.96 1.23 -11.31
CA TYR A 68 -2.54 1.56 -11.43
C TYR A 68 -1.87 1.64 -10.06
N VAL A 69 -2.47 2.35 -9.12
CA VAL A 69 -1.93 2.51 -7.76
C VAL A 69 -1.81 1.15 -7.07
N SER A 70 -2.81 0.31 -7.20
CA SER A 70 -2.79 -1.04 -6.62
C SER A 70 -1.63 -1.87 -7.16
N LEU A 71 -1.43 -1.84 -8.48
CA LEU A 71 -0.32 -2.54 -9.12
C LEU A 71 1.03 -1.95 -8.73
N ALA A 72 1.11 -0.64 -8.62
CA ALA A 72 2.34 0.04 -8.21
C ALA A 72 2.72 -0.31 -6.78
N GLU A 73 1.75 -0.33 -5.88
CA GLU A 73 1.97 -0.73 -4.48
C GLU A 73 2.46 -2.18 -4.38
N GLU A 74 1.87 -3.07 -5.16
CA GLU A 74 2.30 -4.46 -5.22
C GLU A 74 3.75 -4.57 -5.71
N ALA A 75 4.10 -3.84 -6.75
CA ALA A 75 5.45 -3.83 -7.31
C ALA A 75 6.47 -3.31 -6.30
N ILE A 76 6.13 -2.24 -5.58
CA ILE A 76 7.00 -1.67 -4.54
C ILE A 76 7.21 -2.66 -3.41
N PHE A 77 6.13 -3.30 -2.96
CA PHE A 77 6.21 -4.30 -1.90
C PHE A 77 7.14 -5.45 -2.29
N LYS A 78 6.97 -5.99 -3.49
CA LYS A 78 7.80 -7.09 -3.98
C LYS A 78 9.27 -6.69 -4.08
N TYR A 79 9.52 -5.50 -4.60
CA TYR A 79 10.88 -4.99 -4.72
C TYR A 79 11.54 -4.81 -3.36
N ALA A 80 10.85 -4.15 -2.44
CA ALA A 80 11.38 -3.90 -1.11
C ALA A 80 11.65 -5.20 -0.35
N PHE A 81 10.76 -6.18 -0.48
CA PHE A 81 10.92 -7.49 0.14
C PHE A 81 12.18 -8.19 -0.39
N LYS A 82 12.33 -8.22 -1.71
CA LYS A 82 13.49 -8.86 -2.34
C LYS A 82 14.79 -8.14 -1.97
N LEU A 83 14.77 -6.82 -1.95
CA LEU A 83 15.92 -6.02 -1.55
C LEU A 83 16.31 -6.31 -0.11
N GLY A 84 15.33 -6.34 0.79
CA GLY A 84 15.57 -6.66 2.20
C GLY A 84 16.18 -8.05 2.39
N MET A 85 15.67 -9.04 1.65
CA MET A 85 16.22 -10.39 1.67
C MET A 85 17.65 -10.42 1.15
N GLN A 86 17.93 -9.71 0.08
CA GLN A 86 19.28 -9.65 -0.49
C GLN A 86 20.27 -9.00 0.48
N ILE A 87 19.87 -7.92 1.13
CA ILE A 87 20.68 -7.26 2.15
C ILE A 87 20.98 -8.23 3.30
N ALA A 88 19.97 -8.95 3.76
CA ALA A 88 20.13 -9.92 4.83
C ALA A 88 21.11 -11.03 4.45
N ILE A 89 20.97 -11.57 3.24
CA ILE A 89 21.86 -12.64 2.74
C ILE A 89 23.29 -12.14 2.66
N GLU A 90 23.54 -10.97 2.11
CA GLU A 90 24.88 -10.40 2.01
C GLU A 90 25.48 -10.10 3.38
N THR A 91 24.65 -9.64 4.32
CA THR A 91 25.10 -9.34 5.68
C THR A 91 25.48 -10.60 6.44
N LEU A 92 24.75 -11.70 6.23
CA LEU A 92 24.95 -12.95 6.94
C LEU A 92 25.97 -13.87 6.26
N THR A 93 26.31 -13.60 5.01
CA THR A 93 27.23 -14.44 4.24
C THR A 93 28.59 -13.76 4.12
N GLU A 94 29.50 -14.13 4.96
CA GLU A 94 30.88 -13.62 4.87
C GLU A 94 31.84 -14.68 4.39
#